data_e2d31cbc9b4785cb452e07c60dc981c2
#
_entry.id   e2d31cbc9b4785cb452e07c60dc981c2
#
_cell.length_a   1.000
_cell.length_b   1.000
_cell.length_c   1.000
_cell.angle_alpha   90.00
_cell.angle_beta   90.00
_cell.angle_gamma   90.00
#
_symmetry.space_group_name_H-M   'P 1'
#
loop_
_entity.id
_entity.type
_entity.pdbx_description
1 polymer ?
#
loop_
_entity_poly.entity_id
_entity_poly.type
_entity_poly.pdbx_seq_one_letter_code
_entity_poly.pdbx_strand_id
1 'polypeptide(L)'
;MACRAVAISAVASIFTALLALNSARAESPAEQKILAAIKSPDLSVAHLWAPWCSNCQAELKSGGWLKMVKDNPQVKFYFVSVWNDGGDGKAMLSKFQIADQPNVTILADPGPRRGDNKIKQFAGMPLSWIPTTWIYKGGDLRYALNYGEVRFDVLQKFLEDSKSEWSHKGEPKLEQ
;
A
#
# COMPACT_ATOMS: atom_id res chain seq x y z
N MET A 1 -33.74 -57.44 48.60
CA MET A 1 -32.50 -56.64 48.27
C MET A 1 -32.63 -56.15 46.87
N ALA A 2 -32.91 -54.88 46.70
CA ALA A 2 -33.15 -54.26 45.37
C ALA A 2 -31.98 -53.33 45.03
N CYS A 3 -31.21 -53.74 44.01
CA CYS A 3 -30.16 -52.85 43.44
C CYS A 3 -30.79 -51.83 42.50
N ARG A 4 -30.67 -50.57 42.85
CA ARG A 4 -31.00 -49.44 41.95
C ARG A 4 -29.81 -49.14 41.04
N ALA A 5 -30.01 -49.27 39.73
CA ALA A 5 -29.07 -48.81 38.73
C ALA A 5 -29.25 -47.28 38.56
N VAL A 6 -28.15 -46.55 38.74
CA VAL A 6 -28.08 -45.10 38.47
C VAL A 6 -27.62 -44.94 37.04
N ALA A 7 -28.51 -44.37 36.22
CA ALA A 7 -28.17 -43.98 34.85
C ALA A 7 -27.47 -42.60 34.85
N ILE A 8 -26.22 -42.59 34.45
CA ILE A 8 -25.45 -41.32 34.24
C ILE A 8 -25.71 -40.85 32.83
N SER A 9 -26.49 -39.79 32.68
CA SER A 9 -26.67 -39.10 31.41
C SER A 9 -25.47 -38.20 31.14
N ALA A 10 -24.66 -38.57 30.16
CA ALA A 10 -23.60 -37.72 29.65
C ALA A 10 -24.20 -36.67 28.69
N VAL A 11 -24.28 -35.44 29.15
CA VAL A 11 -24.61 -34.26 28.26
C VAL A 11 -23.34 -33.89 27.50
N ALA A 12 -23.27 -34.29 26.25
CA ALA A 12 -22.24 -33.83 25.33
C ALA A 12 -22.52 -32.38 24.91
N SER A 13 -21.84 -31.42 25.51
CA SER A 13 -21.85 -30.02 25.08
C SER A 13 -21.08 -29.88 23.78
N ILE A 14 -21.78 -29.77 22.68
CA ILE A 14 -21.21 -29.44 21.38
C ILE A 14 -20.88 -27.93 21.42
N PHE A 15 -19.62 -27.61 21.73
CA PHE A 15 -19.08 -26.27 21.57
C PHE A 15 -18.86 -26.02 20.06
N THR A 16 -19.88 -25.46 19.41
CA THR A 16 -19.75 -24.99 18.02
C THR A 16 -18.91 -23.71 18.05
N ALA A 17 -17.61 -23.85 17.88
CA ALA A 17 -16.72 -22.72 17.65
C ALA A 17 -17.10 -22.11 16.28
N LEU A 18 -17.87 -21.02 16.28
CA LEU A 18 -18.04 -20.15 15.14
C LEU A 18 -16.69 -19.50 14.88
N LEU A 19 -15.87 -20.14 14.03
CA LEU A 19 -14.75 -19.46 13.38
C LEU A 19 -15.35 -18.38 12.47
N ALA A 20 -15.38 -17.14 12.97
CA ALA A 20 -15.60 -15.97 12.13
C ALA A 20 -14.48 -15.96 11.10
N LEU A 21 -14.74 -16.52 9.92
CA LEU A 21 -13.93 -16.32 8.73
C LEU A 21 -14.03 -14.84 8.40
N ASN A 22 -13.12 -14.05 8.97
CA ASN A 22 -12.78 -12.78 8.37
C ASN A 22 -12.30 -13.12 6.96
N SER A 23 -13.15 -12.93 5.96
CA SER A 23 -12.79 -13.02 4.55
C SER A 23 -11.81 -11.88 4.29
N ALA A 24 -10.55 -12.08 4.65
CA ALA A 24 -9.49 -11.20 4.19
C ALA A 24 -9.54 -11.25 2.66
N ARG A 25 -9.78 -10.11 2.03
CA ARG A 25 -9.73 -9.99 0.58
C ARG A 25 -8.37 -10.54 0.11
N ALA A 26 -8.39 -11.44 -0.86
CA ALA A 26 -7.14 -11.92 -1.45
C ALA A 26 -6.36 -10.71 -2.04
N GLU A 27 -5.05 -10.70 -1.81
CA GLU A 27 -4.17 -9.68 -2.35
C GLU A 27 -4.22 -9.68 -3.89
N SER A 28 -4.38 -8.51 -4.48
CA SER A 28 -4.32 -8.35 -5.93
C SER A 28 -2.89 -8.58 -6.46
N PRO A 29 -2.71 -8.90 -7.74
CA PRO A 29 -1.37 -8.99 -8.34
C PRO A 29 -0.54 -7.71 -8.15
N ALA A 30 -1.18 -6.55 -8.14
CA ALA A 30 -0.53 -5.27 -7.85
C ALA A 30 -0.05 -5.21 -6.40
N GLU A 31 -0.87 -5.63 -5.44
CA GLU A 31 -0.48 -5.71 -4.03
C GLU A 31 0.68 -6.67 -3.80
N GLN A 32 0.62 -7.87 -4.38
CA GLN A 32 1.72 -8.86 -4.29
C GLN A 32 3.03 -8.29 -4.81
N LYS A 33 2.98 -7.55 -5.94
CA LYS A 33 4.17 -6.90 -6.51
C LYS A 33 4.73 -5.83 -5.58
N ILE A 34 3.88 -5.00 -4.97
CA ILE A 34 4.29 -3.98 -4.00
C ILE A 34 4.84 -4.63 -2.72
N LEU A 35 4.19 -5.66 -2.19
CA LEU A 35 4.67 -6.38 -1.00
C LEU A 35 6.04 -7.03 -1.23
N ALA A 36 6.29 -7.54 -2.43
CA ALA A 36 7.62 -8.04 -2.81
C ALA A 36 8.65 -6.90 -2.90
N ALA A 37 8.28 -5.75 -3.45
CA ALA A 37 9.13 -4.58 -3.58
C ALA A 37 9.50 -3.98 -2.21
N ILE A 38 8.55 -3.92 -1.29
CA ILE A 38 8.76 -3.42 0.08
C ILE A 38 9.85 -4.23 0.80
N LYS A 39 9.90 -5.55 0.60
CA LYS A 39 10.89 -6.44 1.21
C LYS A 39 12.29 -6.31 0.63
N SER A 40 12.43 -5.64 -0.51
CA SER A 40 13.73 -5.40 -1.14
C SER A 40 14.56 -4.41 -0.31
N PRO A 41 15.91 -4.52 -0.31
CA PRO A 41 16.78 -3.51 0.27
C PRO A 41 16.74 -2.17 -0.48
N ASP A 42 16.18 -2.17 -1.70
CA ASP A 42 16.08 -0.96 -2.52
C ASP A 42 15.12 0.06 -1.90
N LEU A 43 15.47 1.33 -2.06
CA LEU A 43 14.55 2.42 -1.77
C LEU A 43 13.42 2.42 -2.81
N SER A 44 12.19 2.29 -2.34
CA SER A 44 10.99 2.13 -3.16
C SER A 44 9.95 3.18 -2.82
N VAL A 45 9.31 3.73 -3.86
CA VAL A 45 8.18 4.67 -3.76
C VAL A 45 6.95 4.02 -4.38
N ALA A 46 5.90 3.84 -3.61
CA ALA A 46 4.59 3.44 -4.09
C ALA A 46 3.67 4.67 -4.15
N HIS A 47 3.29 5.08 -5.36
CA HIS A 47 2.38 6.18 -5.61
C HIS A 47 1.03 5.64 -6.09
N LEU A 48 0.01 5.75 -5.23
CA LEU A 48 -1.34 5.31 -5.50
C LEU A 48 -2.15 6.47 -6.06
N TRP A 49 -2.70 6.28 -7.25
CA TRP A 49 -3.31 7.34 -8.03
C TRP A 49 -4.43 6.83 -8.94
N ALA A 50 -5.10 7.71 -9.64
CA ALA A 50 -6.01 7.34 -10.72
C ALA A 50 -6.04 8.43 -11.81
N PRO A 51 -6.24 8.05 -13.10
CA PRO A 51 -6.29 9.01 -14.20
C PRO A 51 -7.42 10.04 -14.10
N TRP A 52 -8.50 9.72 -13.44
CA TRP A 52 -9.65 10.59 -13.24
C TRP A 52 -9.53 11.54 -12.03
N CYS A 53 -8.52 11.34 -11.17
CA CYS A 53 -8.30 12.13 -9.96
C CYS A 53 -7.67 13.49 -10.32
N SER A 54 -8.33 14.58 -9.97
CA SER A 54 -7.87 15.96 -10.32
C SER A 54 -6.51 16.30 -9.72
N ASN A 55 -6.29 15.98 -8.44
CA ASN A 55 -5.02 16.24 -7.77
C ASN A 55 -3.89 15.38 -8.36
N CYS A 56 -4.16 14.09 -8.68
CA CYS A 56 -3.20 13.25 -9.37
C CYS A 56 -2.80 13.82 -10.75
N GLN A 57 -3.78 14.36 -11.48
CA GLN A 57 -3.50 15.03 -12.76
C GLN A 57 -2.68 16.32 -12.58
N ALA A 58 -2.94 17.09 -11.50
CA ALA A 58 -2.17 18.30 -11.20
C ALA A 58 -0.70 17.97 -10.94
N GLU A 59 -0.41 16.92 -10.16
CA GLU A 59 0.95 16.43 -9.95
C GLU A 59 1.66 16.04 -11.25
N LEU A 60 0.98 15.32 -12.14
CA LEU A 60 1.55 14.94 -13.44
C LEU A 60 1.83 16.16 -14.32
N LYS A 61 0.88 17.10 -14.37
CA LYS A 61 0.99 18.34 -15.17
C LYS A 61 2.10 19.27 -14.68
N SER A 62 2.43 19.24 -13.40
CA SER A 62 3.53 20.04 -12.82
C SER A 62 4.91 19.63 -13.35
N GLY A 63 5.04 18.43 -13.92
CA GLY A 63 6.32 17.84 -14.33
C GLY A 63 7.16 17.32 -13.15
N GLY A 64 6.68 17.46 -11.93
CA GLY A 64 7.42 17.09 -10.72
C GLY A 64 7.73 15.59 -10.66
N TRP A 65 6.79 14.73 -11.04
CA TRP A 65 7.05 13.28 -11.08
C TRP A 65 8.12 12.88 -12.08
N LEU A 66 8.10 13.44 -13.30
CA LEU A 66 9.14 13.16 -14.29
C LEU A 66 10.52 13.57 -13.79
N LYS A 67 10.63 14.76 -13.21
CA LYS A 67 11.87 15.25 -12.60
C LYS A 67 12.32 14.33 -11.47
N MET A 68 11.42 13.98 -10.54
CA MET A 68 11.70 13.13 -9.39
C MET A 68 12.25 11.76 -9.81
N VAL A 69 11.63 11.12 -10.79
CA VAL A 69 12.05 9.82 -11.32
C VAL A 69 13.43 9.89 -11.97
N LYS A 70 13.68 10.94 -12.78
CA LYS A 70 14.97 11.14 -13.46
C LYS A 70 16.11 11.47 -12.52
N ASP A 71 15.85 12.30 -11.50
CA ASP A 71 16.87 12.71 -10.53
C ASP A 71 17.23 11.59 -9.54
N ASN A 72 16.40 10.55 -9.45
CA ASN A 72 16.59 9.44 -8.51
C ASN A 72 16.61 8.07 -9.24
N PRO A 73 17.56 7.81 -10.16
CA PRO A 73 17.56 6.60 -10.99
C PRO A 73 17.75 5.30 -10.18
N GLN A 74 18.29 5.37 -8.97
CA GLN A 74 18.48 4.24 -8.06
C GLN A 74 17.22 3.89 -7.26
N VAL A 75 16.20 4.79 -7.24
CA VAL A 75 14.94 4.57 -6.53
C VAL A 75 13.97 3.84 -7.45
N LYS A 76 13.26 2.85 -6.91
CA LYS A 76 12.20 2.13 -7.64
C LYS A 76 10.86 2.84 -7.43
N PHE A 77 10.26 3.32 -8.52
CA PHE A 77 8.97 3.99 -8.49
C PHE A 77 7.88 3.07 -9.01
N TYR A 78 6.84 2.88 -8.21
CA TYR A 78 5.66 2.09 -8.55
C TYR A 78 4.46 3.03 -8.64
N PHE A 79 3.96 3.25 -9.85
CA PHE A 79 2.70 3.96 -10.07
C PHE A 79 1.56 2.95 -10.08
N VAL A 80 0.76 2.94 -9.04
CA VAL A 80 -0.32 1.99 -8.84
C VAL A 80 -1.65 2.68 -9.09
N SER A 81 -2.28 2.37 -10.20
CA SER A 81 -3.64 2.84 -10.47
C SER A 81 -4.61 2.07 -9.59
N VAL A 82 -5.33 2.79 -8.73
CA VAL A 82 -6.35 2.24 -7.83
C VAL A 82 -7.69 2.89 -8.13
N TRP A 83 -8.80 2.19 -7.79
CA TRP A 83 -10.14 2.73 -8.00
C TRP A 83 -10.40 3.12 -9.47
N ASN A 84 -9.94 2.31 -10.39
CA ASN A 84 -9.95 2.61 -11.81
C ASN A 84 -10.42 1.42 -12.68
N ASP A 85 -11.26 0.56 -12.09
CA ASP A 85 -11.87 -0.58 -12.78
C ASP A 85 -10.82 -1.47 -13.51
N GLY A 86 -9.64 -1.65 -12.89
CA GLY A 86 -8.52 -2.43 -13.45
C GLY A 86 -7.68 -1.70 -14.50
N GLY A 87 -8.00 -0.47 -14.84
CA GLY A 87 -7.20 0.32 -15.79
C GLY A 87 -5.87 0.78 -15.16
N ASP A 88 -4.74 0.61 -15.87
CA ASP A 88 -3.40 0.92 -15.37
C ASP A 88 -3.00 2.40 -15.48
N GLY A 89 -3.74 3.18 -16.25
CA GLY A 89 -3.42 4.60 -16.47
C GLY A 89 -2.14 4.85 -17.30
N LYS A 90 -1.53 3.82 -17.89
CA LYS A 90 -0.27 3.91 -18.63
C LYS A 90 -0.28 4.99 -19.70
N ALA A 91 -1.37 5.12 -20.45
CA ALA A 91 -1.49 6.12 -21.50
C ALA A 91 -1.29 7.56 -20.97
N MET A 92 -1.80 7.86 -19.76
CA MET A 92 -1.59 9.16 -19.14
C MET A 92 -0.14 9.34 -18.69
N LEU A 93 0.47 8.32 -18.05
CA LEU A 93 1.88 8.38 -17.63
C LEU A 93 2.82 8.54 -18.84
N SER A 94 2.53 7.87 -19.97
CA SER A 94 3.29 8.04 -21.23
C SER A 94 3.20 9.46 -21.76
N LYS A 95 2.01 10.10 -21.71
CA LYS A 95 1.83 11.49 -22.11
C LYS A 95 2.77 12.43 -21.34
N PHE A 96 3.08 12.11 -20.09
CA PHE A 96 4.00 12.87 -19.24
C PHE A 96 5.42 12.27 -19.19
N GLN A 97 5.77 11.34 -20.09
CA GLN A 97 7.10 10.72 -20.25
C GLN A 97 7.58 9.97 -19.01
N ILE A 98 6.66 9.53 -18.15
CA ILE A 98 6.97 8.78 -16.92
C ILE A 98 7.01 7.28 -17.19
N ALA A 99 6.10 6.77 -18.02
CA ALA A 99 5.91 5.34 -18.26
C ALA A 99 7.16 4.61 -18.77
N ASP A 100 8.01 5.31 -19.52
CA ASP A 100 9.17 4.71 -20.20
C ASP A 100 10.47 4.89 -19.41
N GLN A 101 10.40 5.40 -18.18
CA GLN A 101 11.59 5.54 -17.33
C GLN A 101 12.01 4.16 -16.76
N PRO A 102 13.31 3.82 -16.77
CA PRO A 102 13.79 2.47 -16.46
C PRO A 102 13.56 2.04 -15.01
N ASN A 103 13.37 3.00 -14.12
CA ASN A 103 13.12 2.77 -12.69
C ASN A 103 11.63 2.90 -12.32
N VAL A 104 10.73 2.94 -13.31
CA VAL A 104 9.28 3.00 -13.14
C VAL A 104 8.62 1.67 -13.43
N THR A 105 7.71 1.27 -12.56
CA THR A 105 6.81 0.13 -12.75
C THR A 105 5.37 0.62 -12.65
N ILE A 106 4.54 0.27 -13.63
CA ILE A 106 3.12 0.63 -13.66
C ILE A 106 2.30 -0.58 -13.28
N LEU A 107 1.39 -0.41 -12.34
CA LEU A 107 0.53 -1.45 -11.80
C LEU A 107 -0.92 -0.99 -11.78
N ALA A 108 -1.85 -1.94 -11.84
CA ALA A 108 -3.28 -1.70 -11.70
C ALA A 108 -3.88 -2.58 -10.62
N ASP A 109 -4.59 -1.99 -9.68
CA ASP A 109 -5.50 -2.73 -8.81
C ASP A 109 -6.81 -3.01 -9.59
N PRO A 110 -7.33 -4.26 -9.56
CA PRO A 110 -8.52 -4.62 -10.31
C PRO A 110 -9.81 -4.05 -9.71
N GLY A 111 -9.74 -3.46 -8.51
CA GLY A 111 -10.90 -2.98 -7.78
C GLY A 111 -11.68 -1.87 -8.49
N PRO A 112 -12.99 -1.78 -8.21
CA PRO A 112 -13.87 -0.82 -8.86
C PRO A 112 -13.61 0.60 -8.40
N ARG A 113 -13.95 1.55 -9.26
CA ARG A 113 -13.91 2.97 -8.95
C ARG A 113 -14.91 3.39 -7.88
N ARG A 114 -16.08 2.76 -7.85
CA ARG A 114 -17.23 3.13 -7.00
C ARG A 114 -17.86 1.90 -6.38
N GLY A 115 -18.72 2.13 -5.38
CA GLY A 115 -19.49 1.09 -4.71
C GLY A 115 -18.80 0.49 -3.50
N ASP A 116 -19.46 -0.47 -2.87
CA ASP A 116 -19.04 -1.05 -1.58
C ASP A 116 -17.78 -1.92 -1.69
N ASN A 117 -17.51 -2.44 -2.90
CA ASN A 117 -16.34 -3.25 -3.21
C ASN A 117 -15.07 -2.40 -3.49
N LYS A 118 -15.16 -1.06 -3.41
CA LYS A 118 -14.00 -0.18 -3.50
C LYS A 118 -13.01 -0.52 -2.38
N ILE A 119 -11.76 -0.75 -2.72
CA ILE A 119 -10.75 -1.09 -1.72
C ILE A 119 -10.55 0.04 -0.72
N LYS A 120 -10.40 -0.33 0.56
CA LYS A 120 -10.17 0.59 1.68
C LYS A 120 -8.77 0.42 2.29
N GLN A 121 -8.02 -0.54 1.78
CA GLN A 121 -6.62 -0.79 2.11
C GLN A 121 -5.89 -1.33 0.89
N PHE A 122 -4.57 -1.14 0.86
CA PHE A 122 -3.70 -1.65 -0.18
C PHE A 122 -2.35 -2.01 0.45
N ALA A 123 -1.83 -3.20 0.16
CA ALA A 123 -0.59 -3.73 0.73
C ALA A 123 -0.50 -3.59 2.27
N GLY A 124 -1.59 -3.88 2.97
CA GLY A 124 -1.69 -3.77 4.43
C GLY A 124 -1.86 -2.36 5.00
N MET A 125 -1.79 -1.32 4.16
CA MET A 125 -1.93 0.08 4.59
C MET A 125 -3.35 0.61 4.30
N PRO A 126 -3.94 1.43 5.20
CA PRO A 126 -5.20 2.10 4.95
C PRO A 126 -5.12 2.98 3.70
N LEU A 127 -6.15 2.90 2.84
CA LEU A 127 -6.29 3.71 1.65
C LEU A 127 -7.66 4.40 1.64
N SER A 128 -7.70 5.66 2.07
CA SER A 128 -8.91 6.47 2.13
C SER A 128 -8.91 7.62 1.13
N TRP A 129 -7.75 7.94 0.56
CA TRP A 129 -7.54 9.08 -0.34
C TRP A 129 -6.55 8.76 -1.44
N ILE A 130 -6.62 9.48 -2.56
CA ILE A 130 -5.59 9.57 -3.60
C ILE A 130 -5.42 11.05 -4.03
N PRO A 131 -4.20 11.48 -4.41
CA PRO A 131 -2.98 10.69 -4.43
C PRO A 131 -2.46 10.33 -3.03
N THR A 132 -1.84 9.18 -2.94
CA THR A 132 -1.17 8.68 -1.72
C THR A 132 0.20 8.17 -2.10
N THR A 133 1.24 8.56 -1.36
CA THR A 133 2.63 8.18 -1.64
C THR A 133 3.28 7.60 -0.40
N TRP A 134 3.82 6.41 -0.53
CA TRP A 134 4.57 5.72 0.54
C TRP A 134 6.00 5.47 0.10
N ILE A 135 6.93 5.63 1.03
CA ILE A 135 8.36 5.39 0.83
C ILE A 135 8.78 4.25 1.74
N TYR A 136 9.42 3.24 1.15
CA TYR A 136 9.92 2.04 1.85
C TYR A 136 11.39 1.81 1.59
N LYS A 137 12.10 1.27 2.59
CA LYS A 137 13.46 0.76 2.44
C LYS A 137 13.66 -0.45 3.36
N GLY A 138 14.13 -1.56 2.81
CA GLY A 138 14.49 -2.74 3.58
C GLY A 138 13.36 -3.36 4.40
N GLY A 139 12.12 -3.26 3.96
CA GLY A 139 10.93 -3.73 4.68
C GLY A 139 10.23 -2.65 5.51
N ASP A 140 10.90 -1.55 5.82
CA ASP A 140 10.38 -0.50 6.69
C ASP A 140 9.66 0.59 5.91
N LEU A 141 8.49 0.99 6.40
CA LEU A 141 7.83 2.21 5.95
C LEU A 141 8.58 3.42 6.52
N ARG A 142 9.18 4.21 5.63
CA ARG A 142 9.91 5.43 5.99
C ARG A 142 8.98 6.63 6.09
N TYR A 143 8.15 6.82 5.09
CA TYR A 143 7.18 7.93 5.05
C TYR A 143 5.86 7.50 4.40
N ALA A 144 4.78 8.06 4.90
CA ALA A 144 3.45 7.93 4.32
C ALA A 144 2.83 9.33 4.15
N LEU A 145 2.56 9.70 2.90
CA LEU A 145 1.89 10.95 2.53
C LEU A 145 0.51 10.56 1.96
N ASN A 146 -0.51 10.68 2.80
CA ASN A 146 -1.84 10.15 2.51
C ASN A 146 -2.85 11.25 2.18
N TYR A 147 -2.39 12.47 1.84
CA TYR A 147 -3.28 13.60 1.67
C TYR A 147 -2.76 14.63 0.66
N GLY A 148 -3.65 15.08 -0.22
CA GLY A 148 -3.42 16.21 -1.12
C GLY A 148 -2.39 15.92 -2.22
N GLU A 149 -1.91 17.00 -2.82
CA GLU A 149 -0.85 16.95 -3.82
C GLU A 149 0.51 16.77 -3.15
N VAL A 150 1.38 15.98 -3.78
CA VAL A 150 2.76 15.85 -3.34
C VAL A 150 3.51 17.16 -3.60
N ARG A 151 4.15 17.67 -2.56
CA ARG A 151 5.15 18.71 -2.70
C ARG A 151 6.51 18.06 -3.02
N PHE A 152 6.95 18.20 -4.26
CA PHE A 152 8.15 17.49 -4.75
C PHE A 152 9.44 17.89 -4.06
N ASP A 153 9.55 19.12 -3.59
CA ASP A 153 10.67 19.59 -2.76
C ASP A 153 10.72 18.88 -1.40
N VAL A 154 9.57 18.58 -0.82
CA VAL A 154 9.45 17.83 0.43
C VAL A 154 9.68 16.34 0.19
N LEU A 155 9.08 15.78 -0.87
CA LEU A 155 9.28 14.37 -1.23
C LEU A 155 10.77 14.07 -1.49
N GLN A 156 11.51 14.98 -2.13
CA GLN A 156 12.94 14.82 -2.35
C GLN A 156 13.72 14.75 -1.02
N LYS A 157 13.36 15.59 -0.04
CA LYS A 157 13.97 15.53 1.30
C LYS A 157 13.69 14.20 2.01
N PHE A 158 12.46 13.67 1.87
CA PHE A 158 12.12 12.36 2.43
C PHE A 158 12.87 11.22 1.75
N LEU A 159 13.08 11.30 0.44
CA LEU A 159 13.91 10.33 -0.28
C LEU A 159 15.37 10.39 0.18
N GLU A 160 15.93 11.59 0.33
CA GLU A 160 17.32 11.74 0.82
C GLU A 160 17.48 11.17 2.24
N ASP A 161 16.56 11.51 3.15
CA ASP A 161 16.57 10.98 4.52
C ASP A 161 16.42 9.44 4.54
N SER A 162 15.57 8.90 3.67
CA SER A 162 15.35 7.46 3.57
C SER A 162 16.53 6.67 3.00
N LYS A 163 17.54 7.32 2.41
CA LYS A 163 18.76 6.65 1.96
C LYS A 163 19.63 6.21 3.15
N SER A 164 19.56 6.94 4.25
CA SER A 164 20.30 6.63 5.47
C SER A 164 19.74 5.38 6.17
N GLU A 165 20.59 4.72 6.96
CA GLU A 165 20.11 3.69 7.88
C GLU A 165 19.48 4.35 9.10
N TRP A 166 18.20 4.10 9.31
CA TRP A 166 17.53 4.52 10.53
C TRP A 166 17.88 3.56 11.66
N SER A 167 18.61 4.03 12.66
CA SER A 167 18.85 3.24 13.86
C SER A 167 17.67 3.44 14.82
N HIS A 168 17.01 2.37 15.21
CA HIS A 168 16.06 2.39 16.34
C HIS A 168 16.77 2.58 17.70
N LYS A 169 18.05 2.90 17.70
CA LYS A 169 18.86 3.22 18.90
C LYS A 169 18.56 4.62 19.37
N GLY A 170 17.39 4.87 19.85
CA GLY A 170 17.04 6.20 20.34
C GLY A 170 15.60 6.42 20.69
N GLU A 171 14.86 5.36 20.97
CA GLU A 171 13.61 5.57 21.69
C GLU A 171 13.96 6.26 23.01
N PRO A 172 13.45 7.49 23.27
CA PRO A 172 13.61 8.10 24.57
C PRO A 172 12.98 7.11 25.56
N LYS A 173 13.78 6.64 26.53
CA LYS A 173 13.24 5.92 27.67
C LYS A 173 12.23 6.87 28.30
N LEU A 174 10.93 6.59 28.14
CA LEU A 174 9.91 7.24 28.91
C LEU A 174 10.23 6.87 30.36
N GLU A 175 10.85 7.80 31.09
CA GLU A 175 10.97 7.67 32.52
C GLU A 175 9.57 7.63 33.11
N GLN A 176 9.22 6.51 33.74
CA GLN A 176 7.95 6.30 34.43
C GLN A 176 7.97 7.02 35.77
#